data_c6b9ee0a2cdf823451108b492da56c7a
#
_entry.id   c6b9ee0a2cdf823451108b492da56c7a
#
_cell.length_a   1.000
_cell.length_b   1.000
_cell.length_c   1.000
_cell.angle_alpha   90.00
_cell.angle_beta   90.00
_cell.angle_gamma   90.00
#
_symmetry.space_group_name_H-M   'P 1'
#
loop_
_entity.id
_entity.type
_entity.pdbx_description
1 polymer ?
#
loop_
_entity_poly.entity_id
_entity_poly.type
_entity_poly.pdbx_seq_one_letter_code
_entity_poly.pdbx_strand_id
1 'polypeptide(L)'
;LARIDDDRRVCRLSIPGTHDACTGYGFLPQDTLAGNYIARTQELNISEQWAVGVRAFDLRPDVREEKSTKSSKKAKETKRTLQIYHGEFATQQTFNGVFNVLRDSLQAHPTEFAIIIMQHERSANRDGSTWEAMVDYALAENSDLIVDFRPDLTVGQLRGRILVLSRDTYRPTPRGGYIEGWRFDAEVDWQKPATIRGYAMEGTLCVQDFYNMT
;
A
#
# COMPACT_ATOMS: atom_id res chain seq x y z
N LEU A 1 10.23 16.00 -5.62
CA LEU A 1 10.13 16.69 -4.30
C LEU A 1 11.40 17.47 -3.93
N ALA A 2 12.51 17.33 -4.68
CA ALA A 2 13.81 17.97 -4.38
C ALA A 2 13.77 19.50 -4.16
N ARG A 3 12.76 20.19 -4.72
CA ARG A 3 12.61 21.66 -4.60
C ARG A 3 11.72 22.09 -3.42
N ILE A 4 11.20 21.14 -2.65
CA ILE A 4 10.37 21.46 -1.47
C ILE A 4 11.29 21.55 -0.26
N ASP A 5 11.10 22.59 0.55
CA ASP A 5 11.89 22.81 1.76
C ASP A 5 11.70 21.65 2.76
N ASP A 6 12.78 21.28 3.45
CA ASP A 6 12.80 20.16 4.37
C ASP A 6 11.90 20.35 5.60
N ASP A 7 11.68 21.60 6.03
CA ASP A 7 10.81 21.96 7.15
C ASP A 7 9.32 22.07 6.74
N ARG A 8 9.01 21.94 5.44
CA ARG A 8 7.63 21.90 4.98
C ARG A 8 6.92 20.67 5.54
N ARG A 9 5.78 20.87 6.18
CA ARG A 9 4.96 19.75 6.70
C ARG A 9 4.35 18.95 5.56
N VAL A 10 4.42 17.62 5.64
CA VAL A 10 3.84 16.70 4.65
C VAL A 10 2.32 16.90 4.51
N CYS A 11 1.62 17.19 5.61
CA CYS A 11 0.18 17.49 5.60
C CYS A 11 -0.21 18.77 4.83
N ARG A 12 0.74 19.56 4.37
CA ARG A 12 0.54 20.77 3.54
C ARG A 12 0.81 20.52 2.05
N LEU A 13 1.02 19.27 1.66
CA LEU A 13 1.28 18.89 0.28
C LEU A 13 0.05 18.22 -0.34
N SER A 14 -0.15 18.45 -1.64
CA SER A 14 -0.98 17.59 -2.48
C SER A 14 -0.07 16.58 -3.13
N ILE A 15 -0.33 15.29 -2.87
CA ILE A 15 0.53 14.18 -3.30
C ILE A 15 -0.25 13.32 -4.28
N PRO A 16 0.23 13.19 -5.54
CA PRO A 16 -0.41 12.32 -6.51
C PRO A 16 -0.33 10.86 -6.08
N GLY A 17 -1.47 10.19 -6.12
CA GLY A 17 -1.62 8.79 -5.77
C GLY A 17 -2.34 7.99 -6.83
N THR A 18 -2.28 6.66 -6.71
CA THR A 18 -2.93 5.72 -7.62
C THR A 18 -3.75 4.70 -6.85
N HIS A 19 -4.98 4.49 -7.31
CA HIS A 19 -5.89 3.46 -6.82
C HIS A 19 -5.47 2.10 -7.36
N ASP A 20 -5.45 1.06 -6.50
CA ASP A 20 -5.02 -0.31 -6.85
C ASP A 20 -3.71 -0.33 -7.65
N ALA A 21 -2.69 0.32 -7.11
CA ALA A 21 -1.44 0.67 -7.80
C ALA A 21 -0.71 -0.51 -8.47
N CYS A 22 -0.90 -1.74 -8.00
CA CYS A 22 -0.21 -2.92 -8.55
C CYS A 22 -0.90 -3.58 -9.75
N THR A 23 -2.10 -3.14 -10.16
CA THR A 23 -2.80 -3.74 -11.30
C THR A 23 -2.07 -3.53 -12.63
N GLY A 24 -1.18 -2.52 -12.71
CA GLY A 24 -0.29 -2.28 -13.86
C GLY A 24 0.74 -3.37 -14.11
N TYR A 25 1.05 -4.21 -13.11
CA TYR A 25 1.88 -5.41 -13.32
C TYR A 25 1.13 -6.53 -14.05
N GLY A 26 -0.20 -6.43 -14.21
CA GLY A 26 -1.06 -7.50 -14.64
C GLY A 26 -1.35 -8.52 -13.53
N PHE A 27 -2.03 -9.59 -13.90
CA PHE A 27 -2.53 -10.60 -12.98
C PHE A 27 -1.83 -11.94 -13.14
N LEU A 28 -1.91 -12.80 -12.13
CA LEU A 28 -1.37 -14.15 -12.21
C LEU A 28 -2.06 -14.94 -13.35
N PRO A 29 -1.41 -15.99 -13.90
CA PRO A 29 -1.91 -16.68 -15.10
C PRO A 29 -3.37 -17.12 -15.04
N GLN A 30 -3.85 -17.60 -13.89
CA GLN A 30 -5.24 -18.01 -13.69
C GLN A 30 -6.23 -16.83 -13.66
N ASP A 31 -5.75 -15.63 -13.36
CA ASP A 31 -6.56 -14.42 -13.19
C ASP A 31 -6.43 -13.44 -14.37
N THR A 32 -5.49 -13.69 -15.29
CA THR A 32 -5.04 -12.71 -16.30
C THR A 32 -6.21 -12.21 -17.18
N LEU A 33 -7.04 -13.10 -17.71
CA LEU A 33 -8.10 -12.69 -18.64
C LEU A 33 -9.17 -11.84 -17.94
N ALA A 34 -9.75 -12.38 -16.86
CA ALA A 34 -10.80 -11.69 -16.12
C ALA A 34 -10.24 -10.45 -15.40
N GLY A 35 -9.09 -10.55 -14.77
CA GLY A 35 -8.43 -9.45 -14.06
C GLY A 35 -8.12 -8.26 -14.97
N ASN A 36 -7.57 -8.50 -16.16
CA ASN A 36 -7.29 -7.42 -17.12
C ASN A 36 -8.58 -6.73 -17.62
N TYR A 37 -9.68 -7.45 -17.69
CA TYR A 37 -10.94 -6.90 -18.19
C TYR A 37 -11.76 -6.21 -17.11
N ILE A 38 -11.77 -6.74 -15.88
CA ILE A 38 -12.69 -6.32 -14.81
C ILE A 38 -11.97 -5.49 -13.74
N ALA A 39 -10.69 -5.81 -13.43
CA ALA A 39 -10.01 -5.33 -12.24
C ALA A 39 -8.77 -4.46 -12.53
N ARG A 40 -8.41 -4.25 -13.77
CA ARG A 40 -7.26 -3.42 -14.10
C ARG A 40 -7.60 -1.93 -13.98
N THR A 41 -6.95 -1.24 -13.05
CA THR A 41 -7.13 0.20 -12.79
C THR A 41 -5.94 1.03 -13.24
N GLN A 42 -4.77 0.41 -13.43
CA GLN A 42 -3.53 1.07 -13.82
C GLN A 42 -2.90 0.40 -15.06
N GLU A 43 -2.36 1.20 -15.95
CA GLU A 43 -1.54 0.72 -17.08
C GLU A 43 -0.05 0.62 -16.70
N LEU A 44 0.42 1.51 -15.82
CA LEU A 44 1.80 1.61 -15.39
C LEU A 44 2.04 0.77 -14.13
N ASN A 45 3.17 0.08 -14.05
CA ASN A 45 3.65 -0.55 -12.81
C ASN A 45 4.18 0.50 -11.81
N ILE A 46 4.51 0.10 -10.58
CA ILE A 46 4.96 1.02 -9.51
C ILE A 46 6.18 1.86 -9.94
N SER A 47 7.15 1.26 -10.63
CA SER A 47 8.36 1.97 -11.07
C SER A 47 8.02 3.03 -12.13
N GLU A 48 7.14 2.71 -13.06
CA GLU A 48 6.68 3.63 -14.10
C GLU A 48 5.81 4.74 -13.50
N GLN A 49 4.91 4.41 -12.56
CA GLN A 49 4.13 5.38 -11.80
C GLN A 49 5.05 6.35 -11.03
N TRP A 50 6.11 5.82 -10.39
CA TRP A 50 7.13 6.63 -9.73
C TRP A 50 7.80 7.60 -10.71
N ALA A 51 8.17 7.12 -11.89
CA ALA A 51 8.84 7.93 -12.90
C ALA A 51 7.98 9.11 -13.40
N VAL A 52 6.64 8.94 -13.45
CA VAL A 52 5.71 10.02 -13.84
C VAL A 52 5.27 10.89 -12.66
N GLY A 53 5.78 10.64 -11.44
CA GLY A 53 5.60 11.53 -10.29
C GLY A 53 4.61 11.05 -9.23
N VAL A 54 4.05 9.86 -9.33
CA VAL A 54 3.23 9.26 -8.27
C VAL A 54 4.09 9.01 -7.03
N ARG A 55 3.54 9.31 -5.84
CA ARG A 55 4.22 9.11 -4.55
C ARG A 55 3.32 8.48 -3.49
N ALA A 56 2.04 8.31 -3.76
CA ALA A 56 1.12 7.55 -2.90
C ALA A 56 0.54 6.35 -3.66
N PHE A 57 0.60 5.16 -3.07
CA PHE A 57 0.26 3.89 -3.70
C PHE A 57 -0.77 3.15 -2.85
N ASP A 58 -2.00 2.96 -3.38
CA ASP A 58 -3.01 2.12 -2.75
C ASP A 58 -2.68 0.65 -3.01
N LEU A 59 -2.41 -0.09 -1.93
CA LEU A 59 -1.99 -1.49 -1.98
C LEU A 59 -2.95 -2.37 -1.17
N ARG A 60 -3.31 -3.51 -1.73
CA ARG A 60 -4.23 -4.45 -1.09
C ARG A 60 -3.61 -5.83 -0.92
N PRO A 61 -2.70 -5.98 0.07
CA PRO A 61 -2.08 -7.27 0.35
C PRO A 61 -3.07 -8.24 0.98
N ASP A 62 -2.97 -9.51 0.57
CA ASP A 62 -3.66 -10.61 1.22
C ASP A 62 -2.82 -11.88 1.16
N VAL A 63 -3.15 -12.85 2.03
CA VAL A 63 -2.40 -14.10 2.15
C VAL A 63 -2.74 -15.04 1.00
N ARG A 64 -1.74 -15.35 0.18
CA ARG A 64 -1.80 -16.40 -0.81
C ARG A 64 -1.11 -17.65 -0.30
N GLU A 65 -1.80 -18.76 -0.33
CA GLU A 65 -1.26 -20.09 -0.01
C GLU A 65 -0.98 -20.91 -1.26
N GLU A 66 0.25 -21.39 -1.40
CA GLU A 66 0.65 -22.32 -2.44
C GLU A 66 0.95 -23.69 -1.82
N LYS A 67 0.17 -24.69 -2.19
CA LYS A 67 0.41 -26.07 -1.76
C LYS A 67 1.52 -26.66 -2.63
N SER A 68 2.57 -27.20 -1.99
CA SER A 68 3.62 -27.90 -2.71
C SER A 68 3.04 -29.12 -3.47
N THR A 69 3.25 -29.16 -4.78
CA THR A 69 2.85 -30.28 -5.64
C THR A 69 3.83 -31.45 -5.59
N LYS A 70 4.94 -31.33 -4.84
CA LYS A 70 5.94 -32.41 -4.75
C LYS A 70 5.39 -33.57 -3.94
N SER A 71 5.22 -34.69 -4.61
CA SER A 71 4.81 -36.00 -4.08
C SER A 71 5.92 -36.65 -3.23
N SER A 72 6.33 -36.04 -2.12
CA SER A 72 7.17 -36.70 -1.13
C SER A 72 6.35 -36.95 0.14
N LYS A 73 6.59 -38.09 0.82
CA LYS A 73 5.92 -38.49 2.07
C LYS A 73 6.20 -37.57 3.27
N LYS A 74 6.88 -36.44 3.08
CA LYS A 74 7.03 -35.36 4.08
C LYS A 74 5.80 -34.47 4.01
N ALA A 75 5.38 -33.94 5.16
CA ALA A 75 4.26 -33.00 5.28
C ALA A 75 4.28 -31.98 4.15
N LYS A 76 3.14 -31.78 3.49
CA LYS A 76 2.98 -30.79 2.42
C LYS A 76 3.24 -29.41 3.03
N GLU A 77 4.38 -28.84 2.75
CA GLU A 77 4.73 -27.50 3.20
C GLU A 77 3.87 -26.48 2.42
N THR A 78 3.09 -25.70 3.12
CA THR A 78 2.29 -24.63 2.54
C THR A 78 3.14 -23.38 2.53
N LYS A 79 3.49 -22.87 1.36
CA LYS A 79 4.16 -21.57 1.21
C LYS A 79 3.12 -20.47 1.29
N ARG A 80 3.34 -19.48 2.16
CA ARG A 80 2.50 -18.29 2.29
C ARG A 80 3.23 -17.07 1.76
N THR A 81 2.51 -16.20 1.07
CA THR A 81 3.03 -14.95 0.50
C THR A 81 1.98 -13.85 0.67
N LEU A 82 2.38 -12.64 1.03
CA LEU A 82 1.52 -11.46 0.90
C LEU A 82 1.49 -11.03 -0.56
N GLN A 83 0.48 -11.50 -1.27
CA GLN A 83 0.22 -11.14 -2.66
C GLN A 83 -0.65 -9.89 -2.70
N ILE A 84 -0.45 -9.01 -3.70
CA ILE A 84 -1.36 -7.88 -3.90
C ILE A 84 -2.54 -8.34 -4.76
N TYR A 85 -3.73 -7.93 -4.35
CA TYR A 85 -5.00 -8.28 -4.99
C TYR A 85 -5.78 -7.04 -5.41
N HIS A 86 -6.76 -7.23 -6.30
CA HIS A 86 -7.93 -6.40 -6.48
C HIS A 86 -9.16 -7.31 -6.51
N GLY A 87 -9.97 -7.27 -5.45
CA GLY A 87 -11.02 -8.25 -5.22
C GLY A 87 -10.44 -9.67 -5.11
N GLU A 88 -10.94 -10.57 -5.95
CA GLU A 88 -10.46 -11.95 -6.00
C GLU A 88 -9.24 -12.15 -6.93
N PHE A 89 -8.84 -11.11 -7.68
CA PHE A 89 -7.80 -11.22 -8.71
C PHE A 89 -6.42 -10.90 -8.13
N ALA A 90 -5.53 -11.89 -8.15
CA ALA A 90 -4.15 -11.74 -7.70
C ALA A 90 -3.29 -11.08 -8.79
N THR A 91 -2.67 -9.95 -8.47
CA THR A 91 -1.69 -9.31 -9.36
C THR A 91 -0.39 -10.11 -9.41
N GLN A 92 0.53 -9.78 -10.32
CA GLN A 92 1.86 -10.39 -10.36
C GLN A 92 2.82 -9.84 -9.30
N GLN A 93 2.37 -8.90 -8.45
CA GLN A 93 3.23 -8.26 -7.47
C GLN A 93 2.91 -8.71 -6.03
N THR A 94 3.94 -8.80 -5.20
CA THR A 94 3.85 -9.08 -3.78
C THR A 94 4.07 -7.81 -2.95
N PHE A 95 3.63 -7.81 -1.70
CA PHE A 95 3.82 -6.67 -0.80
C PHE A 95 5.32 -6.37 -0.57
N ASN A 96 6.13 -7.39 -0.29
CA ASN A 96 7.58 -7.21 -0.17
C ASN A 96 8.23 -6.80 -1.50
N GLY A 97 7.69 -7.25 -2.64
CA GLY A 97 8.15 -6.82 -3.96
C GLY A 97 7.95 -5.32 -4.19
N VAL A 98 6.85 -4.74 -3.67
CA VAL A 98 6.66 -3.28 -3.73
C VAL A 98 7.71 -2.56 -2.87
N PHE A 99 8.01 -3.05 -1.65
CA PHE A 99 9.06 -2.45 -0.82
C PHE A 99 10.41 -2.45 -1.52
N ASN A 100 10.76 -3.53 -2.23
CA ASN A 100 12.01 -3.60 -3.01
C ASN A 100 12.04 -2.54 -4.12
N VAL A 101 10.96 -2.41 -4.89
CA VAL A 101 10.87 -1.39 -5.96
C VAL A 101 10.97 0.03 -5.39
N LEU A 102 10.30 0.30 -4.27
CA LEU A 102 10.35 1.61 -3.63
C LEU A 102 11.71 1.87 -2.99
N ARG A 103 12.37 0.86 -2.40
CA ARG A 103 13.73 0.96 -1.87
C ARG A 103 14.72 1.38 -2.96
N ASP A 104 14.70 0.69 -4.09
CA ASP A 104 15.57 1.00 -5.23
C ASP A 104 15.31 2.42 -5.75
N SER A 105 14.03 2.81 -5.85
CA SER A 105 13.63 4.15 -6.28
C SER A 105 14.09 5.24 -5.32
N LEU A 106 13.98 5.02 -4.01
CA LEU A 106 14.40 5.95 -2.97
C LEU A 106 15.93 6.05 -2.87
N GLN A 107 16.66 4.95 -3.09
CA GLN A 107 18.13 4.97 -3.16
C GLN A 107 18.62 5.77 -4.37
N ALA A 108 17.97 5.62 -5.52
CA ALA A 108 18.29 6.40 -6.72
C ALA A 108 17.88 7.88 -6.59
N HIS A 109 16.87 8.17 -5.78
CA HIS A 109 16.30 9.51 -5.60
C HIS A 109 16.11 9.85 -4.11
N PRO A 110 17.17 10.07 -3.34
CA PRO A 110 17.12 10.20 -1.87
C PRO A 110 16.38 11.46 -1.38
N THR A 111 16.08 12.40 -2.26
CA THR A 111 15.26 13.59 -1.94
C THR A 111 13.75 13.32 -2.04
N GLU A 112 13.36 12.15 -2.53
CA GLU A 112 11.97 11.73 -2.66
C GLU A 112 11.51 10.93 -1.43
N PHE A 113 10.21 10.67 -1.35
CA PHE A 113 9.59 9.77 -0.38
C PHE A 113 8.42 9.01 -1.01
N ALA A 114 7.89 8.01 -0.32
CA ALA A 114 6.68 7.31 -0.72
C ALA A 114 5.66 7.26 0.41
N ILE A 115 4.39 7.14 0.05
CA ILE A 115 3.29 6.81 0.95
C ILE A 115 2.66 5.51 0.44
N ILE A 116 2.50 4.52 1.32
CA ILE A 116 1.70 3.33 1.06
C ILE A 116 0.39 3.51 1.82
N ILE A 117 -0.72 3.39 1.11
CA ILE A 117 -2.05 3.30 1.68
C ILE A 117 -2.47 1.84 1.57
N MET A 118 -2.56 1.15 2.71
CA MET A 118 -2.74 -0.28 2.75
C MET A 118 -4.15 -0.65 3.20
N GLN A 119 -4.75 -1.63 2.55
CA GLN A 119 -6.00 -2.25 2.96
C GLN A 119 -5.91 -3.77 2.81
N HIS A 120 -6.45 -4.52 3.78
CA HIS A 120 -6.65 -5.96 3.64
C HIS A 120 -7.73 -6.23 2.59
N GLU A 121 -7.38 -6.95 1.53
CA GLU A 121 -8.36 -7.35 0.52
C GLU A 121 -9.13 -8.56 1.04
N ARG A 122 -10.35 -8.31 1.51
CA ARG A 122 -11.18 -9.33 2.15
C ARG A 122 -11.81 -10.26 1.12
N SER A 123 -11.45 -11.53 1.17
CA SER A 123 -12.29 -12.58 0.65
C SER A 123 -12.94 -13.38 1.79
N ALA A 124 -14.09 -13.99 1.55
CA ALA A 124 -14.93 -14.62 2.58
C ALA A 124 -14.25 -15.75 3.38
N ASN A 125 -13.08 -16.23 2.98
CA ASN A 125 -12.40 -17.39 3.53
C ASN A 125 -10.97 -17.13 4.04
N ARG A 126 -10.57 -15.86 4.25
CA ARG A 126 -9.19 -15.53 4.62
C ARG A 126 -9.05 -15.20 6.10
N ASP A 127 -8.02 -15.78 6.71
CA ASP A 127 -7.71 -15.61 8.13
C ASP A 127 -7.01 -14.28 8.36
N GLY A 128 -7.73 -13.34 8.96
CA GLY A 128 -7.20 -12.01 9.29
C GLY A 128 -6.00 -12.05 10.22
N SER A 129 -5.94 -13.00 11.17
CA SER A 129 -4.81 -13.09 12.12
C SER A 129 -3.50 -13.51 11.42
N THR A 130 -3.58 -14.41 10.44
CA THR A 130 -2.43 -14.77 9.61
C THR A 130 -1.99 -13.59 8.75
N TRP A 131 -2.93 -12.83 8.19
CA TRP A 131 -2.62 -11.64 7.42
C TRP A 131 -1.90 -10.58 8.26
N GLU A 132 -2.42 -10.26 9.44
CA GLU A 132 -1.82 -9.29 10.37
C GLU A 132 -0.39 -9.68 10.75
N ALA A 133 -0.16 -10.95 11.13
CA ALA A 133 1.17 -11.44 11.47
C ALA A 133 2.16 -11.35 10.30
N MET A 134 1.72 -11.62 9.07
CA MET A 134 2.56 -11.52 7.88
C MET A 134 2.85 -10.06 7.53
N VAL A 135 1.89 -9.16 7.71
CA VAL A 135 2.10 -7.72 7.51
C VAL A 135 3.07 -7.18 8.56
N ASP A 136 2.90 -7.53 9.84
CA ASP A 136 3.85 -7.16 10.90
C ASP A 136 5.28 -7.59 10.57
N TYR A 137 5.44 -8.82 10.08
CA TYR A 137 6.73 -9.33 9.67
C TYR A 137 7.32 -8.51 8.50
N ALA A 138 6.53 -8.25 7.46
CA ALA A 138 6.97 -7.47 6.30
C ALA A 138 7.35 -6.03 6.68
N LEU A 139 6.58 -5.38 7.55
CA LEU A 139 6.90 -4.04 8.06
C LEU A 139 8.15 -4.05 8.94
N ALA A 140 8.37 -5.11 9.73
CA ALA A 140 9.57 -5.27 10.54
C ALA A 140 10.83 -5.43 9.68
N GLU A 141 10.77 -6.24 8.61
CA GLU A 141 11.88 -6.41 7.66
C GLU A 141 12.26 -5.10 6.95
N ASN A 142 11.30 -4.18 6.76
CA ASN A 142 11.51 -2.90 6.09
C ASN A 142 11.52 -1.71 7.07
N SER A 143 11.77 -1.96 8.36
CA SER A 143 11.72 -0.93 9.41
C SER A 143 12.72 0.21 9.24
N ASP A 144 13.80 -0.02 8.51
CA ASP A 144 14.79 0.99 8.13
C ASP A 144 14.22 2.06 7.19
N LEU A 145 13.19 1.71 6.40
CA LEU A 145 12.52 2.63 5.48
C LEU A 145 11.28 3.30 6.08
N ILE A 146 10.61 2.67 7.04
CA ILE A 146 9.30 3.11 7.50
C ILE A 146 9.42 4.15 8.61
N VAL A 147 8.67 5.24 8.49
CA VAL A 147 8.51 6.26 9.52
C VAL A 147 7.16 6.16 10.21
N ASP A 148 7.12 6.57 11.48
CA ASP A 148 5.86 6.71 12.21
C ASP A 148 5.11 7.95 11.75
N PHE A 149 3.78 7.85 11.71
CA PHE A 149 2.94 8.99 11.41
C PHE A 149 2.99 10.00 12.56
N ARG A 150 3.20 11.26 12.19
CA ARG A 150 3.09 12.43 13.06
C ARG A 150 2.44 13.59 12.29
N PRO A 151 1.50 14.34 12.91
CA PRO A 151 0.86 15.49 12.24
C PRO A 151 1.84 16.59 11.82
N ASP A 152 2.97 16.69 12.51
CA ASP A 152 4.04 17.64 12.26
C ASP A 152 5.17 17.09 11.38
N LEU A 153 5.01 15.86 10.85
CA LEU A 153 6.01 15.21 9.99
C LEU A 153 6.39 16.14 8.83
N THR A 154 7.68 16.39 8.69
CA THR A 154 8.21 17.25 7.64
C THR A 154 8.73 16.46 6.45
N VAL A 155 8.89 17.14 5.32
CA VAL A 155 9.45 16.56 4.10
C VAL A 155 10.86 16.00 4.36
N GLY A 156 11.70 16.76 5.07
CA GLY A 156 13.07 16.33 5.40
C GLY A 156 13.10 15.05 6.24
N GLN A 157 12.16 14.88 7.17
CA GLN A 157 12.04 13.67 7.98
C GLN A 157 11.57 12.44 7.18
N LEU A 158 10.82 12.67 6.08
CA LEU A 158 10.29 11.60 5.24
C LEU A 158 11.19 11.27 4.04
N ARG A 159 12.14 12.15 3.66
CA ARG A 159 13.05 11.89 2.52
C ARG A 159 13.77 10.55 2.67
N GLY A 160 13.85 9.80 1.57
CA GLY A 160 14.42 8.47 1.52
C GLY A 160 13.62 7.40 2.27
N ARG A 161 12.38 7.72 2.69
CA ARG A 161 11.57 6.87 3.56
C ARG A 161 10.16 6.65 3.03
N ILE A 162 9.42 5.78 3.71
CA ILE A 162 8.06 5.38 3.38
C ILE A 162 7.16 5.62 4.59
N LEU A 163 6.03 6.29 4.38
CA LEU A 163 4.94 6.36 5.35
C LEU A 163 3.89 5.31 4.98
N VAL A 164 3.64 4.36 5.87
CA VAL A 164 2.60 3.33 5.69
C VAL A 164 1.37 3.70 6.50
N LEU A 165 0.21 3.76 5.85
CA LEU A 165 -1.07 4.09 6.44
C LEU A 165 -2.08 2.96 6.15
N SER A 166 -2.60 2.31 7.19
CA SER A 166 -3.63 1.28 7.04
C SER A 166 -5.03 1.89 6.98
N ARG A 167 -5.90 1.39 6.09
CA ARG A 167 -7.29 1.82 5.92
C ARG A 167 -8.30 0.97 6.69
N ASP A 168 -7.90 -0.13 7.25
CA ASP A 168 -8.78 -1.06 7.96
C ASP A 168 -8.49 -1.13 9.46
N THR A 169 -9.00 -2.16 10.12
CA THR A 169 -8.87 -2.34 11.57
C THR A 169 -7.45 -2.67 12.03
N TYR A 170 -6.57 -3.09 11.12
CA TYR A 170 -5.17 -3.34 11.44
C TYR A 170 -4.45 -2.03 11.77
N ARG A 171 -3.75 -2.02 12.89
CA ARG A 171 -3.06 -0.86 13.43
C ARG A 171 -1.57 -1.15 13.53
N PRO A 172 -0.79 -0.79 12.50
CA PRO A 172 0.65 -1.02 12.53
C PRO A 172 1.26 -0.21 13.68
N THR A 173 1.73 -0.91 14.71
CA THR A 173 2.30 -0.29 15.90
C THR A 173 3.67 -0.89 16.15
N PRO A 174 4.72 -0.08 16.36
CA PRO A 174 4.77 1.38 16.38
C PRO A 174 5.01 2.06 15.02
N ARG A 175 4.90 1.37 13.90
CA ARG A 175 5.31 1.88 12.58
C ARG A 175 4.13 2.39 11.76
N GLY A 176 4.32 3.55 11.10
CA GLY A 176 3.29 4.15 10.25
C GLY A 176 2.11 4.71 11.04
N GLY A 177 0.92 4.53 10.47
CA GLY A 177 -0.34 4.97 11.07
C GLY A 177 -1.53 4.24 10.45
N TYR A 178 -2.73 4.58 10.88
CA TYR A 178 -3.97 4.05 10.29
C TYR A 178 -4.98 5.17 10.03
N ILE A 179 -5.92 4.92 9.14
CA ILE A 179 -6.90 5.89 8.68
C ILE A 179 -8.29 5.44 9.15
N GLU A 180 -8.98 6.30 9.86
CA GLU A 180 -10.37 6.12 10.23
C GLU A 180 -11.29 6.97 9.34
N GLY A 181 -12.43 6.42 8.94
CA GLY A 181 -13.45 7.13 8.18
C GLY A 181 -13.07 7.39 6.72
N TRP A 182 -12.22 6.52 6.14
CA TRP A 182 -12.00 6.55 4.70
C TRP A 182 -13.33 6.41 3.96
N ARG A 183 -13.61 7.35 3.11
CA ARG A 183 -14.79 7.33 2.26
C ARG A 183 -14.35 7.24 0.81
N PHE A 184 -14.96 6.34 0.10
CA PHE A 184 -14.82 6.14 -1.32
C PHE A 184 -16.24 6.09 -1.87
N ASP A 185 -16.53 6.78 -2.91
CA ASP A 185 -17.68 6.64 -3.78
C ASP A 185 -18.11 7.96 -4.44
N ALA A 186 -19.02 7.91 -5.43
CA ALA A 186 -19.55 9.04 -6.19
C ALA A 186 -20.27 10.09 -5.32
N GLU A 187 -20.78 9.70 -4.15
CA GLU A 187 -21.44 10.58 -3.17
C GLU A 187 -20.48 11.16 -2.13
N VAL A 188 -19.18 11.18 -2.39
CA VAL A 188 -18.21 11.63 -1.43
C VAL A 188 -18.37 13.10 -1.12
N ASP A 189 -18.79 13.39 0.09
CA ASP A 189 -18.62 14.69 0.69
C ASP A 189 -17.12 14.88 0.99
N TRP A 190 -16.38 15.40 0.00
CA TRP A 190 -14.95 15.72 0.12
C TRP A 190 -14.64 16.74 1.23
N GLN A 191 -15.67 17.34 1.83
CA GLN A 191 -15.55 18.22 3.00
C GLN A 191 -15.45 17.43 4.31
N LYS A 192 -15.65 16.12 4.30
CA LYS A 192 -15.50 15.26 5.49
C LYS A 192 -14.21 14.44 5.39
N PRO A 193 -13.09 14.99 5.81
CA PRO A 193 -11.82 14.29 5.74
C PRO A 193 -11.80 13.07 6.68
N ALA A 194 -11.01 12.06 6.30
CA ALA A 194 -10.67 10.96 7.17
C ALA A 194 -9.70 11.42 8.28
N THR A 195 -9.66 10.69 9.38
CA THR A 195 -8.68 10.92 10.45
C THR A 195 -7.52 9.94 10.29
N ILE A 196 -6.29 10.45 10.29
CA ILE A 196 -5.09 9.61 10.42
C ILE A 196 -4.72 9.54 11.90
N ARG A 197 -4.48 8.33 12.39
CA ARG A 197 -3.97 8.08 13.73
C ARG A 197 -2.60 7.43 13.67
N GLY A 198 -1.63 8.04 14.31
CA GLY A 198 -0.38 7.41 14.70
C GLY A 198 -0.49 6.75 16.06
N TYR A 199 0.64 6.27 16.60
CA TYR A 199 0.67 5.59 17.89
C TYR A 199 0.03 6.40 19.05
N ALA A 200 0.27 7.70 19.09
CA ALA A 200 -0.26 8.59 20.13
C ALA A 200 -0.78 9.94 19.59
N MET A 201 -0.95 10.06 18.28
CA MET A 201 -1.22 11.33 17.62
C MET A 201 -2.28 11.19 16.54
N GLU A 202 -2.98 12.28 16.27
CA GLU A 202 -4.03 12.36 15.25
C GLU A 202 -3.68 13.43 14.21
N GLY A 203 -4.11 13.23 12.98
CA GLY A 203 -4.03 14.18 11.89
C GLY A 203 -5.22 14.06 10.96
N THR A 204 -5.33 14.95 10.01
CA THR A 204 -6.42 14.98 9.03
C THR A 204 -5.89 14.61 7.65
N LEU A 205 -6.59 13.74 6.95
CA LEU A 205 -6.32 13.35 5.59
C LEU A 205 -7.50 13.73 4.70
N CYS A 206 -7.22 14.53 3.68
CA CYS A 206 -8.17 14.75 2.58
C CYS A 206 -7.73 13.89 1.39
N VAL A 207 -8.63 13.02 0.94
CA VAL A 207 -8.38 12.13 -0.19
C VAL A 207 -9.43 12.37 -1.25
N GLN A 208 -8.99 12.44 -2.49
CA GLN A 208 -9.84 12.39 -3.66
C GLN A 208 -9.77 10.96 -4.22
N ASP A 209 -10.73 10.13 -3.85
CA ASP A 209 -10.83 8.73 -4.27
C ASP A 209 -12.14 8.55 -5.05
N PHE A 210 -12.20 9.18 -6.23
CA PHE A 210 -13.38 9.23 -7.10
C PHE A 210 -13.22 8.24 -8.26
N TYR A 211 -13.42 6.98 -8.01
CA TYR A 211 -13.31 5.97 -9.07
C TYR A 211 -14.67 5.59 -9.69
N ASN A 212 -15.76 6.07 -9.14
CA ASN A 212 -17.13 5.77 -9.57
C ASN A 212 -17.83 7.01 -10.15
N MET A 213 -17.10 7.75 -10.99
CA MET A 213 -17.67 8.91 -11.67
C MET A 213 -18.53 8.45 -12.86
N THR A 214 -19.84 8.41 -12.66
CA THR A 214 -20.83 8.25 -13.73
C THR A 214 -21.27 9.61 -14.24
#